data_6d0faaf9e160b6910f5e65e7a1a20332
#
_entry.id   6d0faaf9e160b6910f5e65e7a1a20332
#
_cell.length_a   1.000
_cell.length_b   1.000
_cell.length_c   1.000
_cell.angle_alpha   90.00
_cell.angle_beta   90.00
_cell.angle_gamma   90.00
#
_symmetry.space_group_name_H-M   'P 1'
#
loop_
_entity.id
_entity.type
_entity.pdbx_description
1 polymer ?
#
loop_
_entity_poly.entity_id
_entity_poly.type
_entity_poly.pdbx_seq_one_letter_code
_entity_poly.pdbx_strand_id
1 'polypeptide(L)'
;MFEPSLSGEKLFQLNLGDAVEVIGCREEWGWILEEGYYAPWYRIVCEKGRGYICGRYISCKEAVGDIDNDGEDEIFACLCITEQKGVGVYDYKESFYNVDTNHILIKKSSSKPIPLEDFSKNKVSEDTSYSIKVCENLIPKVSFLIMRNGFSDGGIGWSSESYYYFSNGSLKYFTGLHNDFEYMESGTEEEFEFNGNRVKLIRTVTKWENEKPLKPEITVTQYLWDGKDFVETDK
;
A
#
# COMPACT_ATOMS: atom_id res chain seq x y z
N MET A 1 9.14 -35.68 -2.74
CA MET A 1 9.05 -34.20 -2.78
C MET A 1 9.11 -33.76 -1.33
N PHE A 2 10.12 -32.96 -0.96
CA PHE A 2 10.31 -32.56 0.45
C PHE A 2 9.33 -31.43 0.78
N GLU A 3 8.73 -31.52 1.96
CA GLU A 3 7.84 -30.48 2.49
C GLU A 3 8.69 -29.27 2.94
N PRO A 4 8.28 -28.03 2.63
CA PRO A 4 8.94 -26.88 3.18
C PRO A 4 8.72 -26.83 4.70
N SER A 5 9.78 -26.57 5.45
CA SER A 5 9.71 -26.41 6.89
C SER A 5 10.76 -25.41 7.36
N LEU A 6 10.52 -24.75 8.49
CA LEU A 6 11.51 -23.85 9.11
C LEU A 6 12.82 -24.55 9.49
N SER A 7 12.77 -25.86 9.73
CA SER A 7 13.92 -26.71 10.01
C SER A 7 14.51 -27.36 8.75
N GLY A 8 13.99 -27.05 7.57
CA GLY A 8 14.46 -27.57 6.30
C GLY A 8 15.87 -27.09 5.95
N GLU A 9 16.48 -27.75 4.97
CA GLU A 9 17.79 -27.38 4.46
C GLU A 9 17.71 -25.99 3.80
N LYS A 10 18.60 -25.08 4.19
CA LYS A 10 18.79 -23.78 3.53
C LYS A 10 19.56 -23.98 2.24
N LEU A 11 18.89 -23.85 1.11
CA LEU A 11 19.49 -24.05 -0.21
C LEU A 11 20.37 -22.86 -0.61
N PHE A 12 19.89 -21.64 -0.38
CA PHE A 12 20.61 -20.40 -0.67
C PHE A 12 19.98 -19.24 0.13
N GLN A 13 20.66 -18.11 0.14
CA GLN A 13 20.17 -16.88 0.76
C GLN A 13 19.80 -15.87 -0.32
N LEU A 14 18.61 -15.27 -0.17
CA LEU A 14 18.16 -14.10 -0.94
C LEU A 14 18.47 -12.83 -0.13
N ASN A 15 18.77 -11.77 -0.86
CA ASN A 15 18.91 -10.45 -0.28
C ASN A 15 17.59 -9.70 -0.43
N LEU A 16 17.44 -8.65 0.35
CA LEU A 16 16.35 -7.72 0.18
C LEU A 16 16.41 -7.10 -1.24
N GLY A 17 15.29 -7.18 -1.97
CA GLY A 17 15.21 -6.70 -3.36
C GLY A 17 15.59 -7.73 -4.43
N ASP A 18 16.06 -8.93 -4.06
CA ASP A 18 16.27 -10.00 -5.05
C ASP A 18 14.93 -10.36 -5.71
N ALA A 19 14.88 -10.33 -7.03
CA ALA A 19 13.70 -10.73 -7.79
C ALA A 19 13.50 -12.24 -7.76
N VAL A 20 12.26 -12.67 -7.56
CA VAL A 20 11.87 -14.08 -7.61
C VAL A 20 10.63 -14.27 -8.47
N GLU A 21 10.57 -15.36 -9.21
CA GLU A 21 9.35 -15.80 -9.90
C GLU A 21 8.61 -16.78 -9.01
N VAL A 22 7.37 -16.46 -8.67
CA VAL A 22 6.48 -17.36 -7.93
C VAL A 22 5.82 -18.31 -8.93
N ILE A 23 6.18 -19.60 -8.84
CA ILE A 23 5.69 -20.66 -9.74
C ILE A 23 4.65 -21.57 -9.10
N GLY A 24 4.25 -21.29 -7.88
CA GLY A 24 3.19 -21.98 -7.16
C GLY A 24 3.07 -21.54 -5.71
N CYS A 25 1.88 -21.70 -5.18
CA CYS A 25 1.58 -21.55 -3.75
C CYS A 25 1.08 -22.90 -3.24
N ARG A 26 1.48 -23.28 -2.05
CA ARG A 26 0.94 -24.44 -1.37
C ARG A 26 0.09 -23.99 -0.19
N GLU A 27 -1.15 -23.76 -0.46
CA GLU A 27 -2.16 -23.47 0.56
C GLU A 27 -2.40 -24.68 1.48
N GLU A 28 -2.27 -25.89 0.92
CA GLU A 28 -2.52 -27.15 1.65
C GLU A 28 -1.45 -27.50 2.70
N TRP A 29 -0.26 -26.89 2.66
CA TRP A 29 0.87 -27.29 3.48
C TRP A 29 1.18 -26.35 4.65
N GLY A 30 0.15 -25.84 5.17
CA GLY A 30 0.26 -25.17 6.43
C GLY A 30 0.79 -23.77 6.32
N TRP A 31 -0.02 -22.96 6.69
CA TRP A 31 0.31 -21.71 7.30
C TRP A 31 1.33 -21.97 8.39
N ILE A 32 2.50 -21.38 8.27
CA ILE A 32 3.52 -21.55 9.32
C ILE A 32 3.32 -20.44 10.31
N LEU A 33 3.13 -20.88 11.55
CA LEU A 33 3.12 -19.99 12.70
C LEU A 33 4.57 -19.67 13.08
N GLU A 34 5.03 -18.48 12.74
CA GLU A 34 6.25 -17.92 13.28
C GLU A 34 5.89 -16.63 13.98
N GLU A 35 6.11 -16.53 15.29
CA GLU A 35 5.81 -15.34 16.10
C GLU A 35 4.35 -14.87 16.06
N GLY A 36 3.39 -15.79 15.87
CA GLY A 36 1.96 -15.43 15.79
C GLY A 36 1.45 -15.06 14.40
N TYR A 37 2.27 -15.17 13.38
CA TYR A 37 1.91 -14.86 12.00
C TYR A 37 1.74 -16.12 11.16
N TYR A 38 0.80 -16.07 10.23
CA TYR A 38 0.58 -17.10 9.22
C TYR A 38 0.96 -16.55 7.85
N ALA A 39 1.75 -17.31 7.11
CA ALA A 39 2.05 -17.00 5.72
C ALA A 39 2.18 -18.28 4.90
N PRO A 40 1.67 -18.31 3.66
CA PRO A 40 1.83 -19.44 2.78
C PRO A 40 3.30 -19.65 2.41
N TRP A 41 3.64 -20.88 1.99
CA TRP A 41 4.92 -21.12 1.35
C TRP A 41 4.77 -21.01 -0.16
N TYR A 42 5.58 -20.16 -0.74
CA TYR A 42 5.68 -20.01 -2.19
C TYR A 42 6.83 -20.82 -2.74
N ARG A 43 6.55 -21.56 -3.81
CA ARG A 43 7.57 -22.17 -4.64
C ARG A 43 8.10 -21.13 -5.61
N ILE A 44 9.41 -20.89 -5.57
CA ILE A 44 10.05 -19.82 -6.34
C ILE A 44 11.15 -20.34 -7.25
N VAL A 45 11.44 -19.55 -8.28
CA VAL A 45 12.63 -19.64 -9.14
C VAL A 45 13.33 -18.29 -9.11
N CYS A 46 14.64 -18.29 -9.01
CA CYS A 46 15.47 -17.11 -9.13
C CYS A 46 16.83 -17.49 -9.76
N GLU A 47 17.71 -16.52 -9.95
CA GLU A 47 19.06 -16.77 -10.50
C GLU A 47 19.89 -17.78 -9.69
N LYS A 48 19.67 -17.83 -8.35
CA LYS A 48 20.37 -18.74 -7.43
C LYS A 48 19.83 -20.17 -7.44
N GLY A 49 18.65 -20.40 -8.06
CA GLY A 49 18.05 -21.71 -8.14
C GLY A 49 16.54 -21.74 -7.89
N ARG A 50 16.07 -22.89 -7.41
CA ARG A 50 14.67 -23.15 -7.09
C ARG A 50 14.53 -23.57 -5.64
N GLY A 51 13.43 -23.14 -5.00
CA GLY A 51 13.17 -23.48 -3.61
C GLY A 51 11.79 -23.05 -3.15
N TYR A 52 11.63 -23.04 -1.84
CA TYR A 52 10.45 -22.50 -1.18
C TYR A 52 10.85 -21.33 -0.29
N ILE A 53 10.01 -20.32 -0.23
CA ILE A 53 10.17 -19.16 0.64
C ILE A 53 8.85 -18.91 1.39
N CYS A 54 8.95 -18.53 2.63
CA CYS A 54 7.78 -18.11 3.40
C CYS A 54 7.23 -16.79 2.84
N GLY A 55 5.93 -16.69 2.65
CA GLY A 55 5.26 -15.57 2.04
C GLY A 55 5.46 -14.24 2.76
N ARG A 56 5.78 -14.26 4.06
CA ARG A 56 6.11 -13.03 4.82
C ARG A 56 7.32 -12.28 4.25
N TYR A 57 8.16 -12.96 3.46
CA TYR A 57 9.36 -12.38 2.85
C TYR A 57 9.18 -12.06 1.36
N ILE A 58 7.98 -12.21 0.83
CA ILE A 58 7.66 -11.88 -0.56
C ILE A 58 6.75 -10.66 -0.58
N SER A 59 7.10 -9.69 -1.43
CA SER A 59 6.20 -8.57 -1.71
C SER A 59 4.99 -9.07 -2.50
N CYS A 60 3.80 -8.73 -2.04
CA CYS A 60 2.57 -9.01 -2.76
C CYS A 60 2.20 -7.87 -3.74
N LYS A 61 2.76 -6.70 -3.52
CA LYS A 61 2.60 -5.49 -4.33
C LYS A 61 3.89 -4.69 -4.31
N GLU A 62 4.23 -4.15 -5.45
CA GLU A 62 5.40 -3.30 -5.59
C GLU A 62 5.13 -2.13 -6.54
N ALA A 63 5.88 -1.06 -6.35
CA ALA A 63 6.00 0.04 -7.30
C ALA A 63 7.47 0.37 -7.48
N VAL A 64 7.85 0.67 -8.69
CA VAL A 64 9.23 1.02 -9.05
C VAL A 64 9.22 2.37 -9.73
N GLY A 65 10.17 3.22 -9.39
CA GLY A 65 10.38 4.54 -9.99
C GLY A 65 11.36 5.38 -9.20
N ASP A 66 11.80 6.47 -9.80
CA ASP A 66 12.70 7.45 -9.19
C ASP A 66 11.92 8.33 -8.21
N ILE A 67 11.80 7.85 -6.96
CA ILE A 67 10.98 8.50 -5.91
C ILE A 67 11.73 9.68 -5.29
N ASP A 68 13.04 9.58 -5.14
CA ASP A 68 13.87 10.64 -4.53
C ASP A 68 14.43 11.62 -5.57
N ASN A 69 14.17 11.41 -6.84
CA ASN A 69 14.58 12.23 -8.00
C ASN A 69 16.10 12.35 -8.15
N ASP A 70 16.84 11.29 -7.83
CA ASP A 70 18.30 11.24 -8.02
C ASP A 70 18.73 10.55 -9.33
N GLY A 71 17.79 10.06 -10.11
CA GLY A 71 17.99 9.39 -11.40
C GLY A 71 18.14 7.87 -11.29
N GLU A 72 18.02 7.30 -10.10
CA GLU A 72 17.99 5.86 -9.85
C GLU A 72 16.61 5.44 -9.35
N ASP A 73 16.13 4.28 -9.79
CA ASP A 73 14.86 3.74 -9.31
C ASP A 73 14.95 3.26 -7.86
N GLU A 74 13.91 3.53 -7.09
CA GLU A 74 13.57 2.85 -5.85
C GLU A 74 12.54 1.75 -6.11
N ILE A 75 12.55 0.75 -5.23
CA ILE A 75 11.52 -0.28 -5.12
C ILE A 75 10.77 -0.05 -3.81
N PHE A 76 9.50 0.28 -3.92
CA PHE A 76 8.58 0.25 -2.79
C PHE A 76 7.85 -1.08 -2.79
N ALA A 77 8.00 -1.85 -1.72
CA ALA A 77 7.43 -3.17 -1.60
C ALA A 77 6.51 -3.26 -0.37
N CYS A 78 5.38 -3.96 -0.56
CA CYS A 78 4.44 -4.26 0.50
C CYS A 78 4.55 -5.73 0.88
N LEU A 79 4.98 -6.01 2.09
CA LEU A 79 5.01 -7.35 2.67
C LEU A 79 3.72 -7.59 3.45
N CYS A 80 2.93 -8.55 3.02
CA CYS A 80 1.73 -8.96 3.74
C CYS A 80 2.10 -9.84 4.92
N ILE A 81 1.80 -9.40 6.13
CA ILE A 81 1.91 -10.18 7.35
C ILE A 81 0.48 -10.42 7.86
N THR A 82 0.06 -11.66 7.87
CA THR A 82 -1.26 -12.04 8.36
C THR A 82 -1.18 -12.34 9.85
N GLU A 83 -1.83 -11.56 10.68
CA GLU A 83 -2.00 -11.86 12.10
C GLU A 83 -3.29 -12.63 12.29
N GLN A 84 -3.21 -13.84 12.86
CA GLN A 84 -4.38 -14.60 13.24
C GLN A 84 -4.77 -14.27 14.68
N LYS A 85 -5.89 -13.62 14.88
CA LYS A 85 -6.51 -13.47 16.20
C LYS A 85 -7.44 -14.64 16.47
N GLY A 86 -7.01 -15.52 17.38
CA GLY A 86 -7.85 -16.47 18.11
C GLY A 86 -8.79 -17.34 17.26
N VAL A 87 -8.32 -18.48 16.82
CA VAL A 87 -9.12 -19.44 16.06
C VAL A 87 -9.89 -20.37 16.96
N GLY A 88 -11.19 -20.32 16.87
CA GLY A 88 -12.00 -21.52 17.05
C GLY A 88 -11.85 -22.39 15.79
N VAL A 89 -11.55 -23.64 15.94
CA VAL A 89 -11.12 -24.64 14.92
C VAL A 89 -12.13 -24.86 13.76
N TYR A 90 -13.22 -24.10 13.67
CA TYR A 90 -14.35 -24.42 12.77
C TYR A 90 -14.86 -23.34 11.86
N ASP A 91 -14.25 -22.16 11.80
CA ASP A 91 -14.72 -21.08 10.93
C ASP A 91 -13.62 -20.54 10.03
N TYR A 92 -13.41 -21.25 8.93
CA TYR A 92 -12.41 -20.90 7.90
C TYR A 92 -12.71 -19.60 7.13
N LYS A 93 -13.88 -19.01 7.30
CA LYS A 93 -14.31 -17.84 6.51
C LYS A 93 -14.27 -16.50 7.23
N GLU A 94 -14.24 -16.46 8.54
CA GLU A 94 -14.32 -15.20 9.29
C GLU A 94 -13.02 -14.76 9.99
N SER A 95 -11.96 -15.56 9.95
CA SER A 95 -10.76 -15.32 10.75
C SER A 95 -9.56 -14.74 10.02
N PHE A 96 -9.69 -14.34 8.77
CA PHE A 96 -8.54 -14.02 7.92
C PHE A 96 -8.21 -12.53 7.78
N TYR A 97 -8.55 -11.62 8.70
CA TYR A 97 -8.69 -10.24 8.25
C TYR A 97 -8.07 -9.14 9.08
N ASN A 98 -6.87 -9.36 9.60
CA ASN A 98 -5.96 -8.26 9.88
C ASN A 98 -4.64 -8.53 9.19
N VAL A 99 -4.53 -8.17 7.92
CA VAL A 99 -3.26 -8.14 7.22
C VAL A 99 -2.53 -6.89 7.68
N ASP A 100 -1.59 -7.05 8.62
CA ASP A 100 -0.62 -6.00 8.87
C ASP A 100 0.35 -5.99 7.69
N THR A 101 0.42 -4.89 6.98
CA THR A 101 1.37 -4.70 5.89
C THR A 101 2.59 -3.98 6.41
N ASN A 102 3.76 -4.60 6.31
CA ASN A 102 5.03 -3.91 6.45
C ASN A 102 5.44 -3.37 5.08
N HIS A 103 5.75 -2.10 5.03
CA HIS A 103 6.22 -1.44 3.83
C HIS A 103 7.73 -1.25 3.89
N ILE A 104 8.38 -1.46 2.77
CA ILE A 104 9.82 -1.27 2.62
C ILE A 104 10.06 -0.40 1.38
N LEU A 105 10.93 0.59 1.51
CA LEU A 105 11.46 1.34 0.39
C LEU A 105 12.96 1.09 0.33
N ILE A 106 13.46 0.69 -0.81
CA ILE A 106 14.89 0.42 -1.03
C ILE A 106 15.37 1.01 -2.35
N LYS A 107 16.63 1.44 -2.38
CA LYS A 107 17.30 1.73 -3.67
C LYS A 107 17.57 0.43 -4.42
N LYS A 108 17.15 0.37 -5.68
CA LYS A 108 17.31 -0.82 -6.52
C LYS A 108 18.77 -1.23 -6.71
N SER A 109 19.66 -0.26 -6.86
CA SER A 109 21.09 -0.48 -7.09
C SER A 109 21.84 -1.05 -5.89
N SER A 110 21.43 -0.74 -4.67
CA SER A 110 22.18 -1.06 -3.44
C SER A 110 21.41 -1.90 -2.43
N SER A 111 20.12 -2.14 -2.65
CA SER A 111 19.21 -2.75 -1.68
C SER A 111 19.21 -2.06 -0.30
N LYS A 112 19.64 -0.79 -0.26
CA LYS A 112 19.72 -0.03 0.99
C LYS A 112 18.34 0.48 1.38
N PRO A 113 17.85 0.17 2.60
CA PRO A 113 16.57 0.70 3.07
C PRO A 113 16.58 2.22 3.18
N ILE A 114 15.45 2.82 2.78
CA ILE A 114 15.16 4.25 2.96
C ILE A 114 14.11 4.35 4.07
N PRO A 115 14.30 5.25 5.04
CA PRO A 115 13.32 5.44 6.12
C PRO A 115 11.95 5.87 5.60
N LEU A 116 10.92 5.32 6.22
CA LEU A 116 9.52 5.67 5.99
C LEU A 116 9.02 6.41 7.24
N GLU A 117 8.68 7.69 7.08
CA GLU A 117 8.09 8.48 8.16
C GLU A 117 6.56 8.47 8.03
N ASP A 118 5.87 8.37 9.17
CA ASP A 118 4.42 8.43 9.28
C ASP A 118 3.63 7.39 8.45
N PHE A 119 4.29 6.28 8.11
CA PHE A 119 3.60 5.15 7.52
C PHE A 119 2.71 4.50 8.56
N SER A 120 1.42 4.81 8.51
CA SER A 120 0.45 4.07 9.30
C SER A 120 0.40 2.62 8.80
N LYS A 121 0.29 1.68 9.72
CA LYS A 121 -0.01 0.29 9.38
C LYS A 121 -1.38 0.25 8.70
N ASN A 122 -1.39 0.24 7.38
CA ASN A 122 -2.63 0.12 6.63
C ASN A 122 -3.13 -1.31 6.76
N LYS A 123 -4.26 -1.48 7.42
CA LYS A 123 -4.96 -2.76 7.43
C LYS A 123 -5.63 -2.92 6.07
N VAL A 124 -5.18 -3.89 5.30
CA VAL A 124 -5.82 -4.27 4.05
C VAL A 124 -6.73 -5.46 4.36
N SER A 125 -8.03 -5.33 4.16
CA SER A 125 -8.95 -6.46 4.24
C SER A 125 -8.98 -7.20 2.89
N GLU A 126 -9.37 -8.48 2.88
CA GLU A 126 -9.47 -9.25 1.62
C GLU A 126 -10.44 -8.65 0.62
N ASP A 127 -11.47 -7.98 1.10
CA ASP A 127 -12.51 -7.37 0.26
C ASP A 127 -12.09 -6.00 -0.30
N THR A 128 -10.89 -5.52 0.03
CA THR A 128 -10.43 -4.22 -0.47
C THR A 128 -9.53 -4.37 -1.69
N SER A 129 -9.78 -3.58 -2.71
CA SER A 129 -8.82 -3.38 -3.79
C SER A 129 -7.63 -2.58 -3.27
N TYR A 130 -6.42 -3.04 -3.56
CA TYR A 130 -5.19 -2.36 -3.16
C TYR A 130 -4.26 -2.20 -4.36
N SER A 131 -3.76 -1.00 -4.57
CA SER A 131 -2.75 -0.73 -5.60
C SER A 131 -1.74 0.30 -5.13
N ILE A 132 -0.54 0.19 -5.69
CA ILE A 132 0.57 1.12 -5.44
C ILE A 132 1.09 1.58 -6.80
N LYS A 133 1.44 2.85 -6.92
CA LYS A 133 2.10 3.40 -8.11
C LYS A 133 3.02 4.55 -7.74
N VAL A 134 4.06 4.74 -8.55
CA VAL A 134 4.85 5.98 -8.56
C VAL A 134 4.27 6.89 -9.65
N CYS A 135 4.08 8.15 -9.31
CA CYS A 135 3.69 9.21 -10.24
C CYS A 135 4.75 10.29 -10.23
N GLU A 136 5.47 10.36 -11.32
CA GLU A 136 6.50 11.38 -11.51
C GLU A 136 5.91 12.68 -12.08
N ASN A 137 6.51 13.81 -11.71
CA ASN A 137 6.22 15.09 -12.34
C ASN A 137 4.78 15.65 -12.20
N LEU A 138 3.99 15.19 -11.23
CA LEU A 138 2.75 15.89 -10.87
C LEU A 138 3.04 17.31 -10.38
N ILE A 139 4.16 17.48 -9.69
CA ILE A 139 4.80 18.75 -9.33
C ILE A 139 6.24 18.68 -9.86
N PRO A 140 6.79 19.76 -10.40
CA PRO A 140 8.17 19.75 -10.90
C PRO A 140 9.17 19.26 -9.85
N LYS A 141 9.93 18.23 -10.19
CA LYS A 141 10.94 17.60 -9.33
C LYS A 141 10.38 16.94 -8.06
N VAL A 142 9.12 16.53 -8.07
CA VAL A 142 8.53 15.76 -6.98
C VAL A 142 7.86 14.54 -7.56
N SER A 143 8.33 13.37 -7.17
CA SER A 143 7.67 12.10 -7.42
C SER A 143 6.81 11.73 -6.24
N PHE A 144 5.60 11.23 -6.52
CA PHE A 144 4.69 10.73 -5.49
C PHE A 144 4.60 9.22 -5.54
N LEU A 145 4.72 8.59 -4.39
CA LEU A 145 4.22 7.25 -4.17
C LEU A 145 2.76 7.35 -3.78
N ILE A 146 1.88 6.72 -4.54
CA ILE A 146 0.43 6.74 -4.31
C ILE A 146 -0.02 5.34 -3.95
N MET A 147 -0.66 5.22 -2.81
CA MET A 147 -1.29 3.98 -2.35
C MET A 147 -2.81 4.15 -2.38
N ARG A 148 -3.50 3.26 -3.05
CA ARG A 148 -4.96 3.27 -3.16
C ARG A 148 -5.55 2.04 -2.51
N ASN A 149 -6.56 2.26 -1.67
CA ASN A 149 -7.44 1.24 -1.12
C ASN A 149 -8.88 1.55 -1.48
N GLY A 150 -9.72 0.54 -1.60
CA GLY A 150 -11.14 0.77 -1.84
C GLY A 150 -11.96 -0.49 -1.68
N PHE A 151 -13.23 -0.27 -1.37
CA PHE A 151 -14.26 -1.28 -1.24
C PHE A 151 -15.54 -0.79 -1.91
N SER A 152 -16.29 -1.69 -2.54
CA SER A 152 -17.62 -1.39 -3.09
C SER A 152 -18.49 -2.63 -3.02
N ASP A 153 -19.67 -2.50 -2.41
CA ASP A 153 -20.68 -3.54 -2.35
C ASP A 153 -22.09 -2.93 -2.38
N GLY A 154 -22.87 -3.31 -3.40
CA GLY A 154 -24.33 -3.15 -3.47
C GLY A 154 -24.92 -1.74 -3.28
N GLY A 155 -24.16 -0.67 -3.35
CA GLY A 155 -24.63 0.71 -3.16
C GLY A 155 -23.92 1.47 -2.05
N ILE A 156 -22.99 0.82 -1.37
CA ILE A 156 -22.07 1.42 -0.41
C ILE A 156 -20.65 1.22 -0.92
N GLY A 157 -19.81 2.23 -0.80
CA GLY A 157 -18.43 2.10 -1.19
C GLY A 157 -17.56 3.22 -0.64
N TRP A 158 -16.28 2.93 -0.58
CA TRP A 158 -15.29 3.95 -0.29
C TRP A 158 -14.00 3.66 -1.08
N SER A 159 -13.24 4.70 -1.31
CA SER A 159 -11.87 4.61 -1.78
C SER A 159 -11.01 5.63 -1.08
N SER A 160 -9.77 5.30 -0.82
CA SER A 160 -8.79 6.23 -0.30
C SER A 160 -7.50 6.15 -1.10
N GLU A 161 -6.88 7.28 -1.31
CA GLU A 161 -5.54 7.38 -1.87
C GLU A 161 -4.66 8.11 -0.87
N SER A 162 -3.51 7.54 -0.54
CA SER A 162 -2.51 8.18 0.30
C SER A 162 -1.33 8.58 -0.56
N TYR A 163 -0.91 9.84 -0.46
CA TYR A 163 0.17 10.43 -1.23
C TYR A 163 1.39 10.61 -0.33
N TYR A 164 2.51 10.07 -0.78
CA TYR A 164 3.79 10.18 -0.09
C TYR A 164 4.81 10.78 -1.03
N TYR A 165 5.75 11.57 -0.51
CA TYR A 165 6.84 12.19 -1.26
C TYR A 165 8.15 12.05 -0.50
N PHE A 166 9.27 12.14 -1.21
CA PHE A 166 10.59 12.05 -0.61
C PHE A 166 11.08 13.43 -0.17
N SER A 167 11.54 13.53 1.06
CA SER A 167 12.14 14.73 1.62
C SER A 167 13.12 14.41 2.73
N ASN A 168 14.26 15.10 2.78
CA ASN A 168 15.28 14.95 3.83
C ASN A 168 15.76 13.52 4.07
N GLY A 169 15.85 12.70 3.03
CA GLY A 169 16.34 11.33 3.14
C GLY A 169 15.32 10.30 3.60
N SER A 170 14.04 10.65 3.65
CA SER A 170 12.94 9.77 4.03
C SER A 170 11.69 9.97 3.17
N LEU A 171 10.86 8.96 3.09
CA LEU A 171 9.53 9.06 2.49
C LEU A 171 8.55 9.56 3.54
N LYS A 172 7.82 10.63 3.22
CA LYS A 172 6.87 11.30 4.12
C LYS A 172 5.46 11.25 3.58
N TYR A 173 4.49 11.17 4.47
CA TYR A 173 3.09 11.34 4.14
C TYR A 173 2.79 12.82 3.82
N PHE A 174 2.14 13.06 2.69
CA PHE A 174 1.65 14.39 2.33
C PHE A 174 0.23 14.59 2.83
N THR A 175 -0.71 13.88 2.21
CA THR A 175 -2.14 13.88 2.54
C THR A 175 -2.81 12.74 1.79
N GLY A 176 -4.11 12.56 2.01
CA GLY A 176 -4.89 11.55 1.32
C GLY A 176 -6.13 12.13 0.69
N LEU A 177 -6.69 11.40 -0.28
CA LEU A 177 -8.04 11.55 -0.78
C LEU A 177 -8.91 10.48 -0.15
N HIS A 178 -10.11 10.84 0.23
CA HIS A 178 -11.12 9.90 0.70
C HIS A 178 -12.43 10.15 -0.03
N ASN A 179 -12.90 9.13 -0.72
CA ASN A 179 -14.18 9.15 -1.41
C ASN A 179 -15.07 8.09 -0.80
N ASP A 180 -16.26 8.45 -0.40
CA ASP A 180 -17.28 7.55 0.10
C ASP A 180 -18.63 7.83 -0.56
N PHE A 181 -19.44 6.82 -0.63
CA PHE A 181 -20.83 6.97 -1.04
C PHE A 181 -21.72 5.95 -0.33
N GLU A 182 -22.87 6.41 0.07
CA GLU A 182 -23.97 5.59 0.54
C GLU A 182 -25.21 5.96 -0.29
N TYR A 183 -25.82 4.94 -0.89
CA TYR A 183 -26.90 5.14 -1.84
C TYR A 183 -28.03 6.00 -1.27
N MET A 184 -28.30 7.16 -1.92
CA MET A 184 -29.32 8.14 -1.56
C MET A 184 -29.23 8.75 -0.14
N GLU A 185 -28.10 8.63 0.56
CA GLU A 185 -27.90 9.24 1.87
C GLU A 185 -26.84 10.33 1.87
N SER A 186 -25.61 9.97 1.52
CA SER A 186 -24.48 10.91 1.50
C SER A 186 -23.38 10.46 0.56
N GLY A 187 -22.52 11.38 0.18
CA GLY A 187 -21.29 11.08 -0.54
C GLY A 187 -20.27 12.17 -0.30
N THR A 188 -19.02 11.74 -0.14
CA THR A 188 -17.85 12.61 -0.11
C THR A 188 -16.99 12.31 -1.32
N GLU A 189 -16.60 13.33 -2.05
CA GLU A 189 -15.69 13.27 -3.17
C GLU A 189 -14.53 14.23 -2.93
N GLU A 190 -13.32 13.72 -3.01
CA GLU A 190 -12.10 14.52 -2.87
C GLU A 190 -11.23 14.36 -4.11
N GLU A 191 -10.68 15.48 -4.57
CA GLU A 191 -9.80 15.51 -5.74
C GLU A 191 -8.63 16.48 -5.54
N PHE A 192 -7.53 16.25 -6.28
CA PHE A 192 -6.41 17.17 -6.35
C PHE A 192 -6.37 17.91 -7.70
N GLU A 193 -6.13 19.21 -7.61
CA GLU A 193 -5.65 20.02 -8.72
C GLU A 193 -4.18 20.38 -8.52
N PHE A 194 -3.33 19.97 -9.47
CA PHE A 194 -1.91 20.31 -9.48
C PHE A 194 -1.65 21.47 -10.43
N ASN A 195 -0.98 22.53 -9.97
CA ASN A 195 -0.63 23.70 -10.77
C ASN A 195 0.75 24.24 -10.40
N GLY A 196 1.77 23.85 -11.17
CA GLY A 196 3.16 24.15 -10.86
C GLY A 196 3.56 23.56 -9.52
N ASN A 197 3.97 24.42 -8.57
CA ASN A 197 4.34 24.01 -7.21
C ASN A 197 3.17 24.11 -6.19
N ARG A 198 1.95 24.28 -6.67
CA ARG A 198 0.74 24.37 -5.83
C ARG A 198 -0.14 23.17 -6.01
N VAL A 199 -0.74 22.74 -4.92
CA VAL A 199 -1.74 21.68 -4.88
C VAL A 199 -2.99 22.22 -4.21
N LYS A 200 -4.14 22.00 -4.81
CA LYS A 200 -5.43 22.19 -4.15
C LYS A 200 -6.06 20.84 -3.88
N LEU A 201 -6.50 20.64 -2.67
CA LEU A 201 -7.41 19.56 -2.29
C LEU A 201 -8.81 20.14 -2.26
N ILE A 202 -9.67 19.61 -3.11
CA ILE A 202 -11.09 20.02 -3.20
C ILE A 202 -11.90 18.88 -2.62
N ARG A 203 -12.68 19.19 -1.59
CA ARG A 203 -13.60 18.24 -0.96
C ARG A 203 -15.04 18.69 -1.20
N THR A 204 -15.82 17.81 -1.79
CA THR A 204 -17.24 18.01 -2.08
C THR A 204 -18.06 17.02 -1.24
N VAL A 205 -18.95 17.52 -0.40
CA VAL A 205 -19.88 16.70 0.39
C VAL A 205 -21.28 16.90 -0.13
N THR A 206 -21.91 15.83 -0.59
CA THR A 206 -23.30 15.83 -1.06
C THR A 206 -24.17 15.03 -0.09
N LYS A 207 -25.29 15.61 0.32
CA LYS A 207 -26.32 14.95 1.12
C LYS A 207 -27.61 14.86 0.34
N TRP A 208 -28.43 13.86 0.61
CA TRP A 208 -29.74 13.69 -0.03
C TRP A 208 -30.85 13.88 0.99
N GLU A 209 -31.94 14.47 0.54
CA GLU A 209 -33.17 14.59 1.29
C GLU A 209 -34.36 14.23 0.38
N ASN A 210 -35.19 13.26 0.79
CA ASN A 210 -36.31 12.74 -0.01
C ASN A 210 -35.88 12.34 -1.44
N GLU A 211 -34.78 11.57 -1.54
CA GLU A 211 -34.20 11.08 -2.80
C GLU A 211 -33.69 12.19 -3.75
N LYS A 212 -33.49 13.39 -3.24
CA LYS A 212 -32.96 14.52 -4.01
C LYS A 212 -31.67 15.02 -3.40
N PRO A 213 -30.61 15.24 -4.22
CA PRO A 213 -29.38 15.81 -3.73
C PRO A 213 -29.60 17.26 -3.28
N LEU A 214 -29.06 17.58 -2.11
CA LEU A 214 -28.96 18.96 -1.64
C LEU A 214 -27.80 19.68 -2.34
N LYS A 215 -27.73 20.99 -2.16
CA LYS A 215 -26.60 21.77 -2.65
C LYS A 215 -25.31 21.25 -1.98
N PRO A 216 -24.28 20.86 -2.74
CA PRO A 216 -23.05 20.34 -2.15
C PRO A 216 -22.30 21.40 -1.33
N GLU A 217 -21.68 20.96 -0.27
CA GLU A 217 -20.73 21.75 0.51
C GLU A 217 -19.33 21.52 -0.07
N ILE A 218 -18.64 22.60 -0.47
CA ILE A 218 -17.31 22.52 -1.08
C ILE A 218 -16.31 23.19 -0.15
N THR A 219 -15.25 22.46 0.19
CA THR A 219 -14.09 22.97 0.94
C THR A 219 -12.85 22.85 0.08
N VAL A 220 -12.00 23.87 0.09
CA VAL A 220 -10.73 23.88 -0.65
C VAL A 220 -9.60 24.15 0.32
N THR A 221 -8.62 23.23 0.35
CA THR A 221 -7.36 23.42 1.08
C THR A 221 -6.22 23.58 0.05
N GLN A 222 -5.33 24.53 0.28
CA GLN A 222 -4.22 24.80 -0.63
C GLN A 222 -2.87 24.50 0.03
N TYR A 223 -1.99 23.90 -0.75
CA TYR A 223 -0.63 23.59 -0.34
C TYR A 223 0.36 24.20 -1.34
N LEU A 224 1.51 24.62 -0.84
CA LEU A 224 2.64 25.11 -1.62
C LEU A 224 3.83 24.19 -1.39
N TRP A 225 4.44 23.71 -2.45
CA TRP A 225 5.75 23.08 -2.39
C TRP A 225 6.83 24.16 -2.31
N ASP A 226 7.55 24.24 -1.19
CA ASP A 226 8.59 25.24 -0.96
C ASP A 226 9.99 24.81 -1.46
N GLY A 227 10.07 23.62 -2.06
CA GLY A 227 11.32 22.99 -2.51
C GLY A 227 11.81 21.91 -1.57
N LYS A 228 11.17 21.74 -0.42
CA LYS A 228 11.52 20.78 0.61
C LYS A 228 10.32 20.05 1.21
N ASP A 229 9.29 20.79 1.57
CA ASP A 229 8.08 20.25 2.19
C ASP A 229 6.82 20.96 1.61
N PHE A 230 5.67 20.32 1.81
CA PHE A 230 4.38 20.93 1.50
C PHE A 230 3.92 21.75 2.70
N VAL A 231 3.64 23.01 2.46
CA VAL A 231 3.13 23.94 3.46
C VAL A 231 1.70 24.31 3.12
N GLU A 232 0.76 24.09 4.06
CA GLU A 232 -0.60 24.56 3.90
C GLU A 232 -0.59 26.10 3.85
N THR A 233 -1.19 26.64 2.81
CA THR A 233 -1.33 28.09 2.64
C THR A 233 -2.73 28.50 3.04
N ASP A 234 -2.82 29.58 3.79
CA ASP A 234 -4.08 30.10 4.32
C ASP A 234 -5.18 30.25 3.27
N LYS A 235 -6.38 30.10 3.75
CA LYS A 235 -7.66 30.08 3.08
C LYS A 235 -8.02 31.40 2.39
#